data_52116c9ca73bafd22433aa07bd03fd78
#
_entry.id   52116c9ca73bafd22433aa07bd03fd78
#
_cell.length_a   1.000
_cell.length_b   1.000
_cell.length_c   1.000
_cell.angle_alpha   90.00
_cell.angle_beta   90.00
_cell.angle_gamma   90.00
#
_symmetry.space_group_name_H-M   'P 1'
#
loop_
_entity.id
_entity.type
_entity.pdbx_description
1 polymer ?
#
loop_
_entity_poly.entity_id
_entity_poly.type
_entity_poly.pdbx_seq_one_letter_code
_entity_poly.pdbx_strand_id
1 'polypeptide(L)'
;MAMVIKFKHDGFTVTKYRNVVKQLEDTGHGNPKGRSYHVCYGDSNEVDILDVWDSMEDFAAFGEILIPILTSQGVKLGEPDIQELFGTIKG
;
A
#
# COMPACT_ATOMS: atom_id res chain seq x y z
N MET A 1 -10.22 -14.84 2.46
CA MET A 1 -9.64 -14.67 3.80
C MET A 1 -8.88 -13.35 3.84
N ALA A 2 -9.22 -12.49 4.79
CA ALA A 2 -8.61 -11.16 4.86
C ALA A 2 -7.19 -11.21 5.45
N MET A 3 -6.35 -10.31 4.95
CA MET A 3 -4.94 -10.23 5.32
C MET A 3 -4.57 -8.85 5.79
N VAL A 4 -3.66 -8.77 6.77
CA VAL A 4 -2.97 -7.54 7.11
C VAL A 4 -1.63 -7.58 6.38
N ILE A 5 -1.34 -6.55 5.61
CA ILE A 5 -0.11 -6.46 4.83
C ILE A 5 0.63 -5.20 5.21
N LYS A 6 1.88 -5.35 5.64
CA LYS A 6 2.74 -4.23 6.02
C LYS A 6 3.89 -4.12 5.03
N PHE A 7 4.22 -2.89 4.69
CA PHE A 7 5.33 -2.61 3.78
C PHE A 7 6.26 -1.57 4.35
N LYS A 8 7.54 -1.74 4.04
CA LYS A 8 8.53 -0.70 4.19
C LYS A 8 9.43 -0.73 2.95
N HIS A 9 9.48 0.36 2.21
CA HIS A 9 10.27 0.45 0.99
C HIS A 9 11.40 1.46 1.17
N ASP A 10 12.62 1.12 0.75
CA ASP A 10 13.74 2.04 0.81
C ASP A 10 13.48 3.28 -0.05
N GLY A 11 13.74 4.44 0.52
CA GLY A 11 13.59 5.71 -0.20
C GLY A 11 12.14 6.16 -0.42
N PHE A 12 11.19 5.53 0.25
CA PHE A 12 9.78 5.91 0.15
C PHE A 12 9.46 7.01 1.17
N THR A 13 9.71 8.25 0.77
CA THR A 13 9.44 9.42 1.60
C THR A 13 7.95 9.77 1.58
N VAL A 14 7.52 10.59 2.55
CA VAL A 14 6.12 11.07 2.57
C VAL A 14 5.78 11.88 1.31
N THR A 15 6.74 12.61 0.75
CA THR A 15 6.54 13.35 -0.51
C THR A 15 6.27 12.39 -1.66
N LYS A 16 7.07 11.34 -1.79
CA LYS A 16 6.87 10.31 -2.82
C LYS A 16 5.54 9.58 -2.61
N TYR A 17 5.20 9.28 -1.37
CA TYR A 17 3.92 8.66 -1.03
C TYR A 17 2.75 9.51 -1.53
N ARG A 18 2.76 10.81 -1.27
CA ARG A 18 1.71 11.72 -1.72
C ARG A 18 1.63 11.80 -3.24
N ASN A 19 2.79 11.76 -3.92
CA ASN A 19 2.83 11.73 -5.39
C ASN A 19 2.21 10.45 -5.93
N VAL A 20 2.49 9.31 -5.31
CA VAL A 20 1.92 8.00 -5.70
C VAL A 20 0.40 8.01 -5.51
N VAL A 21 -0.07 8.48 -4.37
CA VAL A 21 -1.51 8.59 -4.10
C VAL A 21 -2.20 9.47 -5.13
N LYS A 22 -1.59 10.61 -5.47
CA LYS A 22 -2.15 11.52 -6.47
C LYS A 22 -2.25 10.85 -7.84
N GLN A 23 -1.22 10.14 -8.27
CA GLN A 23 -1.23 9.43 -9.55
C GLN A 23 -2.31 8.35 -9.57
N LEU A 24 -2.47 7.61 -8.47
CA LEU A 24 -3.52 6.60 -8.36
C LEU A 24 -4.91 7.23 -8.45
N GLU A 25 -5.13 8.33 -7.75
CA GLU A 25 -6.41 9.04 -7.79
C GLU A 25 -6.70 9.60 -9.19
N ASP A 26 -5.70 10.21 -9.82
CA ASP A 26 -5.84 10.81 -11.15
C ASP A 26 -6.17 9.77 -12.23
N THR A 27 -5.78 8.52 -12.04
CA THR A 27 -6.02 7.43 -12.98
C THR A 27 -7.19 6.52 -12.59
N GLY A 28 -7.92 6.88 -11.53
CA GLY A 28 -9.09 6.12 -11.08
C GLY A 28 -8.78 4.92 -10.21
N HIS A 29 -7.57 4.81 -9.69
CA HIS A 29 -7.12 3.68 -8.87
C HIS A 29 -6.90 4.02 -7.40
N GLY A 30 -7.44 5.14 -6.92
CA GLY A 30 -7.25 5.59 -5.53
C GLY A 30 -7.98 4.75 -4.49
N ASN A 31 -8.99 3.97 -4.90
CA ASN A 31 -9.75 3.11 -4.01
C ASN A 31 -9.84 1.72 -4.62
N PRO A 32 -8.79 0.91 -4.54
CA PRO A 32 -8.75 -0.39 -5.21
C PRO A 32 -9.73 -1.38 -4.58
N LYS A 33 -10.27 -2.26 -5.45
CA LYS A 33 -11.15 -3.34 -5.02
C LYS A 33 -10.44 -4.23 -4.02
N GLY A 34 -11.12 -4.54 -2.93
CA GLY A 34 -10.64 -5.48 -1.92
C GLY A 34 -9.77 -4.89 -0.82
N ARG A 35 -9.39 -3.60 -0.93
CA ARG A 35 -8.69 -2.93 0.17
C ARG A 35 -9.69 -2.27 1.09
N SER A 36 -9.79 -2.78 2.32
CA SER A 36 -10.74 -2.26 3.31
C SER A 36 -10.13 -1.25 4.28
N TYR A 37 -8.80 -1.18 4.35
CA TYR A 37 -8.11 -0.26 5.24
C TYR A 37 -6.71 0.04 4.69
N HIS A 38 -6.28 1.28 4.87
CA HIS A 38 -4.96 1.73 4.46
C HIS A 38 -4.49 2.82 5.39
N VAL A 39 -3.27 2.71 5.89
CA VAL A 39 -2.64 3.75 6.68
C VAL A 39 -1.17 3.88 6.31
N CYS A 40 -0.72 5.12 6.18
CA CYS A 40 0.67 5.48 6.00
C CYS A 40 1.12 6.21 7.26
N TYR A 41 2.21 5.78 7.86
CA TYR A 41 2.64 6.29 9.16
C TYR A 41 4.16 6.17 9.33
N GLY A 42 4.66 6.68 10.42
CA GLY A 42 6.04 6.51 10.81
C GLY A 42 6.91 7.72 10.47
N ASP A 43 8.09 7.48 9.93
CA ASP A 43 9.08 8.52 9.63
C ASP A 43 8.82 9.14 8.27
N SER A 44 8.88 10.48 8.17
CA SER A 44 8.64 11.19 6.91
C SER A 44 9.69 10.90 5.83
N ASN A 45 10.86 10.42 6.21
CA ASN A 45 11.93 10.07 5.28
C ASN A 45 11.82 8.62 4.79
N GLU A 46 11.10 7.78 5.51
CA GLU A 46 10.86 6.38 5.14
C GLU A 46 9.57 5.91 5.80
N VAL A 47 8.47 6.02 5.07
CA VAL A 47 7.16 5.72 5.61
C VAL A 47 6.90 4.22 5.69
N ASP A 48 6.05 3.84 6.65
CA ASP A 48 5.48 2.50 6.76
C ASP A 48 4.06 2.51 6.22
N ILE A 49 3.66 1.41 5.61
CA ILE A 49 2.29 1.23 5.10
C ILE A 49 1.69 0.00 5.78
N LEU A 50 0.45 0.11 6.21
CA LEU A 50 -0.33 -1.01 6.66
C LEU A 50 -1.66 -1.03 5.92
N ASP A 51 -1.94 -2.15 5.25
CA ASP A 51 -3.17 -2.35 4.51
C ASP A 51 -3.91 -3.57 5.03
N VAL A 52 -5.23 -3.54 4.92
CA VAL A 52 -6.07 -4.73 5.07
C VAL A 52 -6.70 -5.03 3.71
N TRP A 53 -6.50 -6.25 3.23
CA TRP A 53 -7.01 -6.72 1.95
C TRP A 53 -7.93 -7.91 2.16
N ASP A 54 -9.02 -7.96 1.39
CA ASP A 54 -10.01 -9.04 1.48
C ASP A 54 -9.45 -10.35 0.94
N SER A 55 -8.54 -10.28 -0.04
CA SER A 55 -7.91 -11.47 -0.64
C SER A 55 -6.54 -11.14 -1.21
N MET A 56 -5.71 -12.17 -1.34
CA MET A 56 -4.41 -12.05 -2.01
C MET A 56 -4.56 -11.77 -3.50
N GLU A 57 -5.63 -12.25 -4.11
CA GLU A 57 -5.92 -12.00 -5.52
C GLU A 57 -6.11 -10.50 -5.78
N ASP A 58 -6.92 -9.84 -4.97
CA ASP A 58 -7.14 -8.39 -5.10
C ASP A 58 -5.86 -7.60 -4.84
N PHE A 59 -5.10 -8.00 -3.84
CA PHE A 59 -3.80 -7.38 -3.53
C PHE A 59 -2.84 -7.51 -4.73
N ALA A 60 -2.72 -8.69 -5.31
CA ALA A 60 -1.83 -8.94 -6.44
C ALA A 60 -2.26 -8.13 -7.68
N ALA A 61 -3.56 -8.04 -7.93
CA ALA A 61 -4.09 -7.26 -9.04
C ALA A 61 -3.74 -5.77 -8.90
N PHE A 62 -3.86 -5.22 -7.69
CA PHE A 62 -3.48 -3.85 -7.42
C PHE A 62 -1.97 -3.64 -7.56
N GLY A 63 -1.18 -4.63 -7.19
CA GLY A 63 0.27 -4.59 -7.32
C GLY A 63 0.74 -4.35 -8.75
N GLU A 64 0.03 -4.89 -9.73
CA GLU A 64 0.35 -4.68 -11.14
C GLU A 64 0.23 -3.21 -11.55
N ILE A 65 -0.67 -2.48 -10.90
CA ILE A 65 -0.87 -1.04 -11.13
C ILE A 65 0.14 -0.23 -10.30
N LEU A 66 0.33 -0.60 -9.06
CA LEU A 66 1.12 0.17 -8.10
C LEU A 66 2.63 0.08 -8.35
N ILE A 67 3.15 -1.10 -8.65
CA ILE A 67 4.60 -1.33 -8.78
C ILE A 67 5.26 -0.42 -9.82
N PRO A 68 4.71 -0.25 -11.03
CA PRO A 68 5.30 0.68 -12.00
C PRO A 68 5.35 2.12 -11.49
N ILE A 69 4.33 2.54 -10.72
CA ILE A 69 4.28 3.90 -10.17
C ILE A 69 5.37 4.09 -9.11
N LEU A 70 5.53 3.13 -8.20
CA LEU A 70 6.58 3.16 -7.18
C LEU A 70 7.97 3.19 -7.83
N THR A 71 8.17 2.34 -8.82
CA THR A 71 9.44 2.27 -9.55
C THR A 71 9.76 3.59 -10.25
N SER A 72 8.76 4.25 -10.83
CA SER A 72 8.93 5.54 -11.50
C SER A 72 9.33 6.66 -10.53
N GLN A 73 9.00 6.51 -9.25
CA GLN A 73 9.39 7.45 -8.19
C GLN A 73 10.76 7.13 -7.59
N GLY A 74 11.44 6.13 -8.10
CA GLY A 74 12.74 5.71 -7.58
C GLY A 74 12.67 4.98 -6.25
N VAL A 75 11.51 4.41 -5.91
CA VAL A 75 11.32 3.65 -4.68
C VAL A 75 11.81 2.24 -4.88
N LYS A 76 12.65 1.76 -3.97
CA LYS A 76 13.12 0.38 -3.99
C LYS A 76 12.12 -0.50 -3.25
N LEU A 77 11.54 -1.48 -3.94
CA LEU A 77 10.51 -2.34 -3.38
C LEU A 77 11.06 -3.23 -2.27
N GLY A 78 10.39 -3.23 -1.13
CA GLY A 78 10.62 -4.17 -0.04
C GLY A 78 9.65 -5.33 -0.12
N GLU A 79 9.94 -6.40 0.61
CA GLU A 79 9.03 -7.54 0.70
C GLU A 79 7.88 -7.22 1.66
N PRO A 80 6.64 -7.54 1.29
CA PRO A 80 5.51 -7.34 2.21
C PRO A 80 5.53 -8.36 3.35
N ASP A 81 5.16 -7.90 4.55
CA ASP A 81 4.90 -8.78 5.69
C ASP A 81 3.40 -9.07 5.69
N ILE A 82 3.04 -10.31 5.42
CA ILE A 82 1.64 -10.73 5.23
C ILE A 82 1.22 -11.62 6.37
N GLN A 83 0.16 -11.19 7.09
CA GLN A 83 -0.39 -11.92 8.23
C GLN A 83 -1.90 -12.08 8.06
N GLU A 84 -2.44 -13.18 8.58
CA GLU A 84 -3.88 -13.39 8.54
C GLU A 84 -4.59 -12.44 9.51
N LEU A 85 -5.69 -11.84 9.06
CA LEU A 85 -6.50 -10.96 9.89
C LEU A 85 -7.53 -11.78 10.67
N PHE A 86 -7.57 -11.58 11.99
CA PHE A 86 -8.53 -12.27 12.84
C PHE A 86 -9.69 -11.39 13.29
N GLY A 87 -9.53 -10.08 13.26
CA GLY A 87 -10.60 -9.17 13.63
C GLY A 87 -10.18 -7.72 13.57
N THR A 88 -11.16 -6.85 13.43
CA THR A 88 -10.97 -5.40 13.50
C THR A 88 -12.07 -4.80 14.37
N ILE A 89 -11.72 -3.80 15.13
CA ILE A 89 -12.68 -3.04 15.92
C ILE A 89 -12.54 -1.58 15.52
N LYS A 90 -13.61 -1.00 15.07
CA LYS A 90 -13.61 0.37 14.57
C LYS A 90 -13.74 1.34 15.73
N GLY A 91 -12.76 2.18 15.91
CA GLY A 91 -12.75 3.20 16.94
C GLY A 91 -12.40 2.73 18.30
#